data_7d8889a041c75cc1255b3e6bb5aa86eb
#
_entry.id   7d8889a041c75cc1255b3e6bb5aa86eb
#
_cell.length_a   1.000
_cell.length_b   1.000
_cell.length_c   1.000
_cell.angle_alpha   90.00
_cell.angle_beta   90.00
_cell.angle_gamma   90.00
#
_symmetry.space_group_name_H-M   'P 1'
#
loop_
_entity.id
_entity.type
_entity.pdbx_description
1 polymer ?
#
loop_
_entity_poly.entity_id
_entity_poly.type
_entity_poly.pdbx_seq_one_letter_code
_entity_poly.pdbx_strand_id
1 'polypeptide(L)' 'MSLELDKNLKYVFIKEKYFEDVLKTQGKLTTIEKNFGHKYDKKRIKVLNPKSGLVDGKFYVSYKWCEKID' A
#
# COMPACT_ATOMS: atom_id res chain seq x y z
N MET A 1 -4.65 -7.36 15.64
CA MET A 1 -3.29 -7.85 15.34
C MET A 1 -2.75 -7.12 14.12
N SER A 2 -1.59 -6.54 14.22
CA SER A 2 -1.04 -5.82 13.09
C SER A 2 -0.33 -6.79 12.15
N LEU A 3 -0.58 -6.61 10.84
CA LEU A 3 0.04 -7.44 9.81
C LEU A 3 1.20 -6.68 9.21
N GLU A 4 2.21 -6.43 10.04
CA GLU A 4 3.39 -5.70 9.58
C GLU A 4 4.13 -6.46 8.50
N LEU A 5 4.92 -5.73 7.71
CA LEU A 5 5.66 -6.30 6.60
C LEU A 5 6.86 -7.10 7.09
N ASP A 6 7.16 -8.18 6.39
CA ASP A 6 8.32 -9.03 6.67
C ASP A 6 9.22 -9.01 5.43
N LYS A 7 10.48 -8.64 5.60
CA LYS A 7 11.45 -8.57 4.51
C LYS A 7 11.58 -9.88 3.73
N ASN A 8 11.28 -10.99 4.38
CA ASN A 8 11.42 -12.31 3.75
C ASN A 8 10.20 -12.72 2.94
N LEU A 9 9.15 -11.93 2.98
CA LEU A 9 7.91 -12.20 2.27
C LEU A 9 7.70 -11.18 1.16
N LYS A 10 6.81 -11.52 0.24
CA LYS A 10 6.51 -10.67 -0.92
C LYS A 10 5.12 -10.05 -0.77
N TYR A 11 5.01 -8.81 -1.19
CA TYR A 11 3.75 -8.05 -1.05
C TYR A 11 3.44 -7.28 -2.32
N VAL A 12 2.15 -6.97 -2.48
CA VAL A 12 1.67 -6.08 -3.53
C VAL A 12 0.82 -4.99 -2.91
N PHE A 13 0.78 -3.84 -3.57
CA PHE A 13 -0.07 -2.73 -3.19
C PHE A 13 -1.52 -3.04 -3.61
N ILE A 14 -2.47 -2.80 -2.73
CA ILE A 14 -3.89 -3.06 -2.99
C ILE A 14 -4.66 -1.74 -2.90
N LYS A 15 -5.22 -1.29 -4.01
CA LYS A 15 -5.91 -0.01 -4.06
C LYS A 15 -7.12 0.06 -3.14
N GLU A 16 -7.85 -1.04 -2.99
CA GLU A 16 -9.02 -1.07 -2.10
C GLU A 16 -8.63 -0.78 -0.66
N LYS A 17 -7.52 -1.35 -0.21
CA LYS A 17 -7.03 -1.10 1.14
C LYS A 17 -6.57 0.35 1.30
N TYR A 18 -5.91 0.89 0.29
CA TYR A 18 -5.47 2.27 0.29
C TYR A 18 -6.66 3.22 0.33
N PHE A 19 -7.65 3.01 -0.54
CA PHE A 19 -8.85 3.85 -0.59
C PHE A 19 -9.61 3.81 0.74
N GLU A 20 -9.77 2.62 1.31
CA GLU A 20 -10.46 2.48 2.59
C GLU A 20 -9.76 3.24 3.71
N ASP A 21 -8.43 3.13 3.78
CA ASP A 21 -7.65 3.83 4.79
C ASP A 21 -7.76 5.34 4.63
N VAL A 22 -7.64 5.84 3.39
CA VAL A 22 -7.75 7.27 3.12
C VAL A 22 -9.15 7.78 3.49
N LEU A 23 -10.19 7.03 3.14
CA LEU A 23 -11.55 7.40 3.49
C LEU A 23 -11.76 7.46 5.01
N LYS A 24 -11.13 6.56 5.76
CA LYS A 24 -11.21 6.58 7.21
C LYS A 24 -10.53 7.79 7.82
N THR A 25 -9.41 8.22 7.25
CA THR A 25 -8.61 9.31 7.82
C THR A 25 -9.03 10.68 7.31
N GLN A 26 -9.42 10.79 6.04
CA GLN A 26 -9.77 12.06 5.41
C GLN A 26 -11.25 12.23 5.11
N GLY A 27 -11.99 11.15 5.04
CA GLY A 27 -13.41 11.19 4.71
C GLY A 27 -13.69 11.28 3.23
N LYS A 28 -12.67 11.43 2.38
CA LYS A 28 -12.85 11.51 0.93
C LYS A 28 -11.56 11.13 0.20
N LEU A 29 -11.70 10.79 -1.07
CA LEU A 29 -10.57 10.51 -1.96
C LEU A 29 -10.43 11.65 -2.96
N THR A 30 -9.22 12.18 -3.09
CA THR A 30 -8.92 13.17 -4.13
C THR A 30 -8.66 12.45 -5.45
N THR A 31 -8.71 13.20 -6.55
CA THR A 31 -8.40 12.66 -7.88
C THR A 31 -6.98 12.11 -7.92
N ILE A 32 -6.04 12.80 -7.28
CA ILE A 32 -4.64 12.35 -7.23
C ILE A 32 -4.54 11.00 -6.53
N GLU A 33 -5.24 10.83 -5.41
CA GLU A 33 -5.22 9.57 -4.66
C GLU A 33 -5.86 8.43 -5.45
N LYS A 34 -6.97 8.70 -6.13
CA LYS A 34 -7.61 7.70 -6.98
C LYS A 34 -6.67 7.24 -8.10
N ASN A 35 -6.02 8.20 -8.76
CA ASN A 35 -5.09 7.89 -9.85
C ASN A 35 -3.90 7.08 -9.35
N PHE A 36 -3.37 7.45 -8.19
CA PHE A 36 -2.27 6.71 -7.57
C PHE A 36 -2.67 5.26 -7.30
N GLY A 37 -3.82 5.05 -6.69
CA GLY A 37 -4.31 3.71 -6.38
C GLY A 37 -4.49 2.86 -7.62
N HIS A 38 -5.12 3.40 -8.65
CA HIS A 38 -5.33 2.67 -9.90
C HIS A 38 -4.02 2.35 -10.61
N LYS A 39 -3.09 3.29 -10.60
CA LYS A 39 -1.80 3.11 -11.29
C LYS A 39 -0.95 2.01 -10.66
N TYR A 40 -0.96 1.92 -9.34
CA TYR A 40 -0.07 1.01 -8.63
C TYR A 40 -0.76 -0.22 -8.05
N ASP A 41 -2.03 -0.40 -8.34
CA ASP A 41 -2.77 -1.56 -7.87
C ASP A 41 -2.08 -2.86 -8.29
N LYS A 42 -1.84 -3.73 -7.31
CA LYS A 42 -1.18 -5.03 -7.51
C LYS A 42 0.27 -4.96 -7.95
N LYS A 43 0.89 -3.78 -7.84
CA LYS A 43 2.32 -3.65 -8.07
C LYS A 43 3.11 -4.16 -6.88
N ARG A 44 4.29 -4.72 -7.15
CA ARG A 44 5.16 -5.28 -6.11
C ARG A 44 5.69 -4.19 -5.20
N ILE A 45 5.79 -4.52 -3.93
CA ILE A 45 6.30 -3.60 -2.90
C ILE A 45 7.66 -4.09 -2.44
N LYS A 46 8.62 -3.16 -2.33
CA LYS A 46 9.89 -3.44 -1.71
C LYS A 46 9.79 -3.08 -0.23
N VAL A 47 9.93 -4.05 0.64
CA VAL A 47 9.83 -3.83 2.08
C VAL A 47 11.04 -3.06 2.57
N LEU A 48 10.81 -1.92 3.22
CA LEU A 48 11.88 -1.11 3.82
C LEU A 48 11.99 -1.37 5.32
N ASN A 49 10.85 -1.44 5.99
CA ASN A 49 10.78 -1.72 7.41
C ASN A 49 9.42 -2.36 7.69
N PRO A 50 9.15 -2.81 8.93
CA PRO A 50 7.89 -3.51 9.20
C PRO A 50 6.62 -2.70 8.89
N LYS A 51 6.71 -1.39 8.82
CA LYS A 51 5.52 -0.55 8.64
C LYS A 51 5.43 0.15 7.30
N SER A 52 6.45 0.06 6.46
CA SER A 52 6.42 0.73 5.17
C SER A 52 7.28 0.04 4.12
N GLY A 53 6.96 0.35 2.88
CA GLY A 53 7.72 -0.13 1.75
C GLY A 53 7.67 0.88 0.62
N LEU A 54 8.25 0.51 -0.53
CA LEU A 54 8.23 1.35 -1.73
C LEU A 54 7.47 0.64 -2.83
N VAL A 55 6.61 1.39 -3.50
CA VAL A 55 5.98 0.94 -4.74
C VAL A 55 6.69 1.63 -5.90
N ASP A 56 6.98 0.87 -6.95
CA ASP A 56 7.68 1.37 -8.15
C ASP A 56 9.06 1.98 -7.81
N GLY A 57 9.63 1.60 -6.66
CA GLY A 57 10.91 2.10 -6.22
C GLY A 57 10.95 3.58 -5.89
N LYS A 58 9.80 4.23 -5.82
CA LYS A 58 9.71 5.69 -5.66
C LYS A 58 8.85 6.18 -4.51
N PHE A 59 7.70 5.53 -4.30
CA PHE A 59 6.69 6.07 -3.38
C PHE A 59 6.54 5.21 -2.15
N TYR A 60 6.58 5.85 -0.99
CA TYR A 60 6.36 5.16 0.28
C TYR A 60 4.91 4.76 0.41
N VAL A 61 4.68 3.53 0.83
CA VAL A 61 3.33 3.02 1.09
C VAL A 61 3.30 2.38 2.48
N SER A 62 2.14 2.51 3.13
CA SER A 62 1.93 1.92 4.45
C SER A 62 1.72 0.41 4.33
N TYR A 63 2.14 -0.32 5.35
CA TYR A 63 1.84 -1.75 5.42
C TYR A 63 0.34 -2.04 5.34
N LYS A 64 -0.48 -1.09 5.76
CA LYS A 64 -1.95 -1.23 5.73
C LYS A 64 -2.51 -1.33 4.31
N TRP A 65 -1.74 -0.88 3.32
CA TRP A 65 -2.18 -0.86 1.92
C TRP A 65 -1.64 -2.03 1.12
N CYS A 66 -0.96 -2.95 1.78
CA CYS A 66 -0.29 -4.06 1.12
C CYS A 66 -0.92 -5.39 1.51
N GLU A 67 -0.74 -6.37 0.64
CA GLU A 67 -1.19 -7.74 0.89
C GLU A 67 -0.10 -8.71 0.51
N LYS A 68 0.08 -9.72 1.35
CA LYS A 68 1.09 -10.75 1.10
C LYS A 68 0.68 -11.62 -0.10
N ILE A 69 1.64 -11.95 -0.94
CA ILE A 69 1.45 -12.89 -2.05
C ILE A 69 2.33 -14.10 -1.83
N ASP A 70 1.86 -15.23 -2.33
CA ASP A 70 2.62 -16.48 -2.23
C ASP A 70 3.68 -16.60 -3.30
#